data_4f7ba5efee97c01e9f662f971c30e06b
#
_entry.id   4f7ba5efee97c01e9f662f971c30e06b
#
_cell.length_a   1.000
_cell.length_b   1.000
_cell.length_c   1.000
_cell.angle_alpha   90.00
_cell.angle_beta   90.00
_cell.angle_gamma   90.00
#
_symmetry.space_group_name_H-M   'P 1'
#
loop_
_entity.id
_entity.type
_entity.pdbx_description
1 polymer ?
#
loop_
_entity_poly.entity_id
_entity_poly.type
_entity_poly.pdbx_seq_one_letter_code
_entity_poly.pdbx_strand_id
1 'polypeptide(L)'
;NAYKNVTVYGVNDNLTDGNQTFSVIIEGDNQTLDSKYNSLDVDDIFVVNVDDDTPGFTITPISGPTSEDGGTATFTFKVNTVPDDLDSSTNNDNVTINISSSDITEGTVYPSQLVFTKSNWNSENQITVTGVDDNVSDGNQSYSIILDVDNSTTAVGYSILNPSDVNLYNVDSDSPGYYVSSVSGDTDEMA
;
A
#
# COMPACT_ATOMS: atom_id res chain seq x y z
N ASN A 1 54.90 11.38 -9.16
CA ASN A 1 53.60 11.55 -8.54
C ASN A 1 52.62 10.64 -9.27
N ALA A 2 52.04 9.68 -8.56
CA ALA A 2 51.00 8.83 -9.08
C ALA A 2 49.63 9.34 -8.60
N TYR A 3 48.68 9.42 -9.50
CA TYR A 3 47.30 9.70 -9.12
C TYR A 3 46.77 8.60 -8.20
N LYS A 4 45.94 8.97 -7.25
CA LYS A 4 45.16 8.08 -6.39
C LYS A 4 43.67 8.33 -6.66
N ASN A 5 42.95 7.27 -6.88
CA ASN A 5 41.50 7.36 -7.07
C ASN A 5 40.79 7.24 -5.71
N VAL A 6 39.80 8.09 -5.51
CA VAL A 6 38.81 7.98 -4.43
C VAL A 6 37.48 7.65 -5.11
N THR A 7 36.83 6.61 -4.63
CA THR A 7 35.49 6.21 -5.16
C THR A 7 34.46 6.58 -4.12
N VAL A 8 33.40 7.24 -4.57
CA VAL A 8 32.23 7.60 -3.75
C VAL A 8 31.06 6.78 -4.24
N TYR A 9 30.30 6.21 -3.30
CA TYR A 9 29.10 5.44 -3.57
C TYR A 9 27.88 6.17 -3.02
N GLY A 10 26.79 6.25 -3.81
CA GLY A 10 25.49 6.66 -3.34
C GLY A 10 24.92 5.63 -2.36
N VAL A 11 24.13 6.09 -1.41
CA VAL A 11 23.38 5.25 -0.46
C VAL A 11 21.91 5.41 -0.78
N ASN A 12 21.23 4.30 -1.01
CA ASN A 12 19.77 4.26 -1.19
C ASN A 12 19.08 4.21 0.18
N ASP A 13 18.04 5.04 0.40
CA ASP A 13 17.32 5.13 1.68
C ASP A 13 15.82 4.90 1.58
N ASN A 14 15.28 4.72 0.38
CA ASN A 14 13.86 4.57 0.06
C ASN A 14 13.01 5.79 0.44
N LEU A 15 13.61 6.97 0.55
CA LEU A 15 12.92 8.24 0.79
C LEU A 15 12.72 8.98 -0.54
N THR A 16 11.55 9.57 -0.75
CA THR A 16 11.31 10.48 -1.87
C THR A 16 11.67 11.90 -1.44
N ASP A 17 12.97 12.18 -1.26
CA ASP A 17 13.48 13.47 -0.77
C ASP A 17 14.19 14.30 -1.85
N GLY A 18 14.20 13.79 -3.08
CA GLY A 18 14.86 14.41 -4.22
C GLY A 18 16.38 14.29 -4.15
N ASN A 19 17.04 14.77 -5.19
CA ASN A 19 18.50 14.68 -5.31
C ASN A 19 19.20 15.38 -4.16
N GLN A 20 20.02 14.65 -3.38
CA GLN A 20 20.77 15.19 -2.26
C GLN A 20 22.21 15.54 -2.63
N THR A 21 22.63 16.76 -2.30
CA THR A 21 23.99 17.23 -2.54
C THR A 21 24.82 17.16 -1.27
N PHE A 22 26.01 16.58 -1.35
CA PHE A 22 26.96 16.53 -0.25
C PHE A 22 28.37 16.85 -0.73
N SER A 23 29.29 17.15 0.21
CA SER A 23 30.69 17.46 -0.10
C SER A 23 31.59 16.31 0.31
N VAL A 24 32.52 15.97 -0.54
CA VAL A 24 33.71 15.19 -0.18
C VAL A 24 34.76 16.19 0.26
N ILE A 25 35.02 16.24 1.57
CA ILE A 25 35.97 17.15 2.17
C ILE A 25 37.38 16.61 1.94
N ILE A 26 38.27 17.47 1.42
CA ILE A 26 39.68 17.15 1.14
C ILE A 26 40.56 18.07 1.97
N GLU A 27 41.13 17.52 3.01
CA GLU A 27 42.01 18.28 3.93
C GLU A 27 43.46 17.79 3.86
N GLY A 28 44.38 18.74 3.95
CA GLY A 28 45.80 18.41 4.13
C GLY A 28 46.05 17.86 5.53
N ASP A 29 46.80 16.76 5.62
CA ASP A 29 47.22 16.21 6.92
C ASP A 29 48.15 17.21 7.65
N ASN A 30 47.68 17.76 8.78
CA ASN A 30 48.43 18.71 9.61
C ASN A 30 49.61 18.08 10.35
N GLN A 31 49.79 16.75 10.28
CA GLN A 31 50.92 16.03 10.84
C GLN A 31 52.02 15.72 9.80
N THR A 32 51.86 16.16 8.55
CA THR A 32 52.88 15.98 7.54
C THR A 32 54.15 16.74 7.92
N LEU A 33 55.29 16.08 7.74
CA LEU A 33 56.62 16.69 7.98
C LEU A 33 57.03 17.68 6.87
N ASP A 34 56.33 17.68 5.74
CA ASP A 34 56.56 18.63 4.65
C ASP A 34 55.72 19.88 4.87
N SER A 35 56.39 20.96 5.29
CA SER A 35 55.78 22.24 5.59
C SER A 35 55.04 22.90 4.42
N LYS A 36 55.27 22.42 3.18
CA LYS A 36 54.57 22.94 1.99
C LYS A 36 53.16 22.34 1.85
N TYR A 37 52.89 21.21 2.50
CA TYR A 37 51.63 20.51 2.46
C TYR A 37 50.87 20.60 3.79
N ASN A 38 51.55 21.02 4.84
CA ASN A 38 50.94 21.24 6.13
C ASN A 38 49.95 22.39 6.07
N SER A 39 48.70 22.14 6.44
CA SER A 39 47.58 23.10 6.39
C SER A 39 47.20 23.58 4.96
N LEU A 40 47.61 22.83 3.92
CA LEU A 40 47.12 23.10 2.59
C LEU A 40 45.63 22.69 2.51
N ASP A 41 44.78 23.69 2.31
CA ASP A 41 43.37 23.51 2.06
C ASP A 41 43.12 23.35 0.55
N VAL A 42 42.41 22.32 0.18
CA VAL A 42 42.08 21.99 -1.22
C VAL A 42 40.56 22.12 -1.36
N ASP A 43 40.13 22.65 -2.47
CA ASP A 43 38.68 22.79 -2.72
C ASP A 43 37.96 21.44 -2.56
N ASP A 44 36.85 21.46 -1.83
CA ASP A 44 35.97 20.30 -1.65
C ASP A 44 35.30 19.93 -2.98
N ILE A 45 34.95 18.67 -3.11
CA ILE A 45 34.24 18.15 -4.28
C ILE A 45 32.76 17.96 -3.93
N PHE A 46 31.89 18.68 -4.63
CA PHE A 46 30.44 18.51 -4.52
C PHE A 46 29.97 17.32 -5.36
N VAL A 47 29.17 16.47 -4.75
CA VAL A 47 28.62 15.27 -5.38
C VAL A 47 27.10 15.29 -5.16
N VAL A 48 26.36 14.87 -6.17
CA VAL A 48 24.90 14.69 -6.08
C VAL A 48 24.61 13.21 -5.97
N ASN A 49 23.90 12.80 -4.91
CA ASN A 49 23.21 11.51 -4.87
C ASN A 49 21.85 11.69 -5.57
N VAL A 50 21.64 10.94 -6.64
CA VAL A 50 20.39 11.03 -7.41
C VAL A 50 19.36 10.16 -6.73
N ASP A 51 18.21 10.77 -6.40
CA ASP A 51 17.04 10.06 -5.87
C ASP A 51 16.35 9.29 -7.01
N ASP A 52 16.12 8.01 -6.79
CA ASP A 52 15.40 7.13 -7.72
C ASP A 52 14.09 6.57 -7.11
N ASP A 53 13.70 7.08 -5.94
CA ASP A 53 12.51 6.67 -5.24
C ASP A 53 11.26 7.46 -5.70
N THR A 54 10.14 6.76 -5.82
CA THR A 54 8.88 7.35 -6.25
C THR A 54 7.73 6.82 -5.39
N PRO A 55 6.90 7.69 -4.79
CA PRO A 55 5.73 7.28 -4.05
C PRO A 55 4.77 6.46 -4.91
N GLY A 56 4.16 5.45 -4.32
CA GLY A 56 3.24 4.57 -5.04
C GLY A 56 2.74 3.43 -4.16
N PHE A 57 1.91 2.59 -4.76
CA PHE A 57 1.27 1.46 -4.09
C PHE A 57 1.55 0.16 -4.84
N THR A 58 1.70 -0.92 -4.10
CA THR A 58 1.74 -2.28 -4.65
C THR A 58 0.53 -3.03 -4.12
N ILE A 59 -0.33 -3.48 -5.06
CA ILE A 59 -1.55 -4.22 -4.78
C ILE A 59 -1.44 -5.55 -5.52
N THR A 60 -1.59 -6.69 -4.80
CA THR A 60 -1.60 -7.99 -5.46
C THR A 60 -2.95 -8.26 -6.12
N PRO A 61 -3.01 -9.09 -7.16
CA PRO A 61 -4.29 -9.55 -7.69
C PRO A 61 -5.12 -10.22 -6.61
N ILE A 62 -6.46 -10.02 -6.66
CA ILE A 62 -7.38 -10.69 -5.75
C ILE A 62 -7.36 -12.20 -6.00
N SER A 63 -7.48 -13.00 -4.93
CA SER A 63 -7.37 -14.46 -4.98
C SER A 63 -8.51 -15.16 -5.75
N GLY A 64 -9.65 -14.48 -5.92
CA GLY A 64 -10.82 -15.02 -6.62
C GLY A 64 -12.08 -14.23 -6.30
N PRO A 65 -13.27 -14.75 -6.68
CA PRO A 65 -14.55 -14.19 -6.27
C PRO A 65 -14.86 -14.47 -4.80
N THR A 66 -15.85 -13.77 -4.26
CA THR A 66 -16.55 -14.16 -3.04
C THR A 66 -17.76 -15.04 -3.38
N SER A 67 -18.47 -15.55 -2.39
CA SER A 67 -19.75 -16.24 -2.57
C SER A 67 -20.71 -15.93 -1.42
N GLU A 68 -21.99 -16.00 -1.70
CA GLU A 68 -23.08 -15.81 -0.71
C GLU A 68 -23.05 -16.81 0.44
N ASP A 69 -22.45 -17.98 0.22
CA ASP A 69 -22.16 -18.96 1.28
C ASP A 69 -21.10 -18.48 2.29
N GLY A 70 -20.71 -17.21 2.26
CA GLY A 70 -19.66 -16.63 3.11
C GLY A 70 -18.24 -16.90 2.60
N GLY A 71 -18.09 -17.21 1.31
CA GLY A 71 -16.79 -17.36 0.67
C GLY A 71 -15.98 -16.08 0.73
N THR A 72 -14.66 -16.24 0.92
CA THR A 72 -13.75 -15.10 1.08
C THR A 72 -12.73 -15.01 -0.04
N ALA A 73 -12.34 -13.77 -0.38
CA ALA A 73 -11.23 -13.46 -1.26
C ALA A 73 -10.22 -12.55 -0.55
N THR A 74 -8.96 -12.62 -0.94
CA THR A 74 -7.90 -11.84 -0.29
C THR A 74 -6.98 -11.20 -1.32
N PHE A 75 -6.41 -10.07 -0.96
CA PHE A 75 -5.30 -9.41 -1.65
C PHE A 75 -4.39 -8.71 -0.64
N THR A 76 -3.20 -8.29 -1.03
CA THR A 76 -2.31 -7.52 -0.16
C THR A 76 -2.08 -6.12 -0.70
N PHE A 77 -1.78 -5.19 0.21
CA PHE A 77 -1.49 -3.80 -0.07
C PHE A 77 -0.25 -3.35 0.69
N LYS A 78 0.63 -2.59 0.04
CA LYS A 78 1.75 -1.88 0.67
C LYS A 78 2.06 -0.59 -0.08
N VAL A 79 2.74 0.34 0.59
CA VAL A 79 3.34 1.52 -0.03
C VAL A 79 4.74 1.20 -0.55
N ASN A 80 5.25 1.97 -1.53
CA ASN A 80 6.51 1.68 -2.21
C ASN A 80 7.71 2.41 -1.63
N THR A 81 7.49 3.53 -0.93
CA THR A 81 8.55 4.33 -0.29
C THR A 81 8.21 4.62 1.17
N VAL A 82 9.21 5.02 1.94
CA VAL A 82 9.04 5.43 3.34
C VAL A 82 8.11 6.64 3.41
N PRO A 83 7.01 6.61 4.19
CA PRO A 83 6.22 7.79 4.46
C PRO A 83 7.05 8.86 5.19
N ASP A 84 7.28 9.99 4.54
CA ASP A 84 7.98 11.14 5.10
C ASP A 84 7.34 12.42 4.58
N ASP A 85 7.16 13.43 5.41
CA ASP A 85 6.68 14.76 5.00
C ASP A 85 7.84 15.74 4.75
N LEU A 86 9.09 15.29 4.94
CA LEU A 86 10.33 16.06 4.82
C LEU A 86 10.38 17.27 5.78
N ASP A 87 9.41 17.37 6.69
CA ASP A 87 9.33 18.40 7.71
C ASP A 87 9.48 17.79 9.10
N SER A 88 10.65 17.95 9.69
CA SER A 88 10.93 17.45 11.04
C SER A 88 10.09 18.10 12.15
N SER A 89 9.26 19.11 11.83
CA SER A 89 8.37 19.79 12.77
C SER A 89 6.99 19.18 12.89
N THR A 90 6.60 18.31 11.96
CA THR A 90 5.31 17.60 11.96
C THR A 90 5.55 16.10 12.10
N ASN A 91 4.86 15.43 13.01
CA ASN A 91 4.91 13.97 13.16
C ASN A 91 3.83 13.27 12.30
N ASN A 92 3.46 13.84 11.17
CA ASN A 92 2.46 13.29 10.26
C ASN A 92 3.07 12.36 9.18
N ASP A 93 4.14 11.68 9.54
CA ASP A 93 4.87 10.76 8.65
C ASP A 93 4.09 9.45 8.45
N ASN A 94 2.88 9.55 7.95
CA ASN A 94 2.06 8.38 7.68
C ASN A 94 1.30 8.50 6.36
N VAL A 95 0.94 7.34 5.81
CA VAL A 95 -0.02 7.19 4.73
C VAL A 95 -1.19 6.36 5.26
N THR A 96 -2.38 6.93 5.24
CA THR A 96 -3.60 6.26 5.64
C THR A 96 -4.44 5.93 4.42
N ILE A 97 -4.84 4.67 4.29
CA ILE A 97 -5.70 4.17 3.23
C ILE A 97 -7.03 3.75 3.82
N ASN A 98 -8.10 4.40 3.39
CA ASN A 98 -9.47 3.99 3.70
C ASN A 98 -9.92 2.91 2.72
N ILE A 99 -10.57 1.88 3.21
CA ILE A 99 -10.97 0.71 2.46
C ILE A 99 -12.46 0.47 2.67
N SER A 100 -13.22 0.40 1.57
CA SER A 100 -14.65 0.18 1.63
C SER A 100 -15.14 -0.69 0.47
N SER A 101 -16.29 -1.33 0.63
CA SER A 101 -16.98 -1.99 -0.48
C SER A 101 -17.88 -0.99 -1.21
N SER A 102 -17.94 -1.06 -2.53
CA SER A 102 -18.88 -0.29 -3.34
C SER A 102 -20.32 -0.78 -3.18
N ASP A 103 -20.48 -2.05 -2.76
CA ASP A 103 -21.75 -2.66 -2.47
C ASP A 103 -21.64 -3.58 -1.25
N ILE A 104 -22.16 -3.10 -0.12
CA ILE A 104 -22.13 -3.84 1.14
C ILE A 104 -23.17 -4.96 1.23
N THR A 105 -24.12 -5.02 0.28
CA THR A 105 -25.09 -6.10 0.18
C THR A 105 -24.50 -7.33 -0.52
N GLU A 106 -23.43 -7.12 -1.29
CA GLU A 106 -22.70 -8.17 -2.00
C GLU A 106 -21.41 -8.61 -1.29
N GLY A 107 -20.74 -7.67 -0.62
CA GLY A 107 -19.51 -7.99 0.07
C GLY A 107 -19.04 -6.97 1.08
N THR A 108 -18.44 -7.47 2.14
CA THR A 108 -17.81 -6.68 3.20
C THR A 108 -16.30 -6.84 3.17
N VAL A 109 -15.56 -5.84 3.68
CA VAL A 109 -14.10 -5.83 3.67
C VAL A 109 -13.52 -5.58 5.05
N TYR A 110 -12.39 -6.23 5.35
CA TYR A 110 -11.61 -6.03 6.56
C TYR A 110 -10.11 -6.11 6.26
N PRO A 111 -9.29 -5.21 6.83
CA PRO A 111 -9.65 -4.04 7.63
C PRO A 111 -10.28 -2.94 6.77
N SER A 112 -10.99 -1.99 7.42
CA SER A 112 -11.55 -0.80 6.75
C SER A 112 -10.55 0.34 6.60
N GLN A 113 -9.35 0.21 7.18
CA GLN A 113 -8.28 1.20 7.10
C GLN A 113 -6.91 0.54 7.32
N LEU A 114 -5.90 1.03 6.60
CA LEU A 114 -4.48 0.72 6.82
C LEU A 114 -3.73 2.02 7.11
N VAL A 115 -2.76 1.94 8.03
CA VAL A 115 -1.87 3.05 8.35
C VAL A 115 -0.42 2.61 8.21
N PHE A 116 0.31 3.24 7.30
CA PHE A 116 1.73 3.03 7.06
C PHE A 116 2.53 4.15 7.68
N THR A 117 3.60 3.79 8.36
CA THR A 117 4.52 4.69 9.05
C THR A 117 5.95 4.35 8.65
N LYS A 118 6.93 5.16 9.04
CA LYS A 118 8.37 4.85 8.84
C LYS A 118 8.79 3.47 9.32
N SER A 119 8.07 2.88 10.29
CA SER A 119 8.43 1.58 10.88
C SER A 119 7.79 0.37 10.19
N ASN A 120 6.68 0.54 9.46
CA ASN A 120 5.92 -0.56 8.88
C ASN A 120 5.60 -0.41 7.37
N TRP A 121 6.13 0.59 6.70
CA TRP A 121 5.79 0.96 5.33
C TRP A 121 5.95 -0.18 4.32
N ASN A 122 6.98 -1.02 4.47
CA ASN A 122 7.27 -2.14 3.58
C ASN A 122 6.56 -3.45 3.96
N SER A 123 5.69 -3.42 4.99
CA SER A 123 4.90 -4.59 5.38
C SER A 123 3.75 -4.81 4.40
N GLU A 124 3.60 -6.05 3.92
CA GLU A 124 2.43 -6.45 3.16
C GLU A 124 1.26 -6.66 4.12
N ASN A 125 0.18 -5.90 3.92
CA ASN A 125 -1.02 -5.99 4.73
C ASN A 125 -2.09 -6.73 3.94
N GLN A 126 -2.57 -7.85 4.48
CA GLN A 126 -3.64 -8.63 3.87
C GLN A 126 -4.99 -7.96 4.12
N ILE A 127 -5.78 -7.86 3.06
CA ILE A 127 -7.17 -7.41 3.07
C ILE A 127 -8.02 -8.62 2.72
N THR A 128 -9.07 -8.86 3.52
CA THR A 128 -10.03 -9.94 3.33
C THR A 128 -11.37 -9.37 2.94
N VAL A 129 -11.94 -9.90 1.88
CA VAL A 129 -13.29 -9.59 1.41
C VAL A 129 -14.15 -10.81 1.67
N THR A 130 -15.35 -10.63 2.23
CA THR A 130 -16.30 -11.70 2.55
C THR A 130 -17.59 -11.44 1.81
N GLY A 131 -18.08 -12.44 1.08
CA GLY A 131 -19.37 -12.40 0.39
C GLY A 131 -20.55 -12.32 1.38
N VAL A 132 -21.60 -11.67 0.96
CA VAL A 132 -22.85 -11.50 1.72
C VAL A 132 -23.97 -12.23 0.99
N ASP A 133 -24.77 -12.96 1.75
CA ASP A 133 -25.97 -13.68 1.32
C ASP A 133 -27.19 -12.75 1.37
N ASP A 134 -27.99 -12.68 0.30
CA ASP A 134 -29.21 -11.86 0.26
C ASP A 134 -30.50 -12.63 -0.01
N ASN A 135 -30.45 -13.93 -0.26
CA ASN A 135 -31.57 -14.83 -0.59
C ASN A 135 -32.33 -14.43 -1.87
N VAL A 136 -31.67 -13.77 -2.82
CA VAL A 136 -32.25 -13.35 -4.09
C VAL A 136 -31.54 -14.07 -5.23
N SER A 137 -32.24 -14.87 -6.01
CA SER A 137 -31.62 -15.49 -7.20
C SER A 137 -31.50 -14.47 -8.32
N ASP A 138 -30.46 -13.64 -8.32
CA ASP A 138 -30.20 -12.56 -9.27
C ASP A 138 -28.94 -12.75 -10.11
N GLY A 139 -28.22 -13.87 -9.87
CA GLY A 139 -26.96 -14.22 -10.52
C GLY A 139 -25.77 -13.46 -9.93
N ASN A 140 -24.58 -13.83 -10.36
CA ASN A 140 -23.34 -13.25 -9.81
C ASN A 140 -23.31 -11.73 -9.94
N GLN A 141 -23.18 -11.01 -8.82
CA GLN A 141 -23.17 -9.56 -8.74
C GLN A 141 -21.74 -9.02 -8.67
N SER A 142 -21.43 -8.03 -9.50
CA SER A 142 -20.09 -7.41 -9.55
C SER A 142 -20.02 -6.19 -8.66
N TYR A 143 -18.94 -6.07 -7.90
CA TYR A 143 -18.65 -4.92 -7.03
C TYR A 143 -17.14 -4.66 -6.96
N SER A 144 -16.76 -3.58 -6.28
CA SER A 144 -15.36 -3.18 -6.14
C SER A 144 -15.02 -2.91 -4.69
N ILE A 145 -13.78 -3.21 -4.31
CA ILE A 145 -13.20 -2.67 -3.08
C ILE A 145 -12.51 -1.36 -3.44
N ILE A 146 -13.04 -0.29 -2.88
CA ILE A 146 -12.58 1.08 -3.07
C ILE A 146 -11.41 1.34 -2.12
N LEU A 147 -10.32 1.87 -2.66
CA LEU A 147 -9.09 2.19 -1.95
C LEU A 147 -8.83 3.69 -2.09
N ASP A 148 -9.00 4.45 -1.01
CA ASP A 148 -8.82 5.89 -1.00
C ASP A 148 -7.71 6.32 -0.05
N VAL A 149 -6.83 7.23 -0.52
CA VAL A 149 -5.86 7.88 0.35
C VAL A 149 -6.56 8.93 1.21
N ASP A 150 -6.40 8.84 2.53
CA ASP A 150 -6.91 9.86 3.45
C ASP A 150 -6.06 11.14 3.37
N ASN A 151 -6.62 12.18 2.81
CA ASN A 151 -5.92 13.44 2.55
C ASN A 151 -5.53 14.23 3.82
N SER A 152 -6.00 13.82 5.00
CA SER A 152 -5.70 14.51 6.26
C SER A 152 -4.39 14.11 6.91
N THR A 153 -3.77 13.00 6.45
CA THR A 153 -2.65 12.36 7.16
C THR A 153 -1.53 11.88 6.25
N THR A 154 -1.34 12.47 5.09
CA THR A 154 -0.45 11.88 4.10
C THR A 154 0.94 12.47 4.06
N ALA A 155 1.93 11.61 3.97
CA ALA A 155 3.30 11.95 3.62
C ALA A 155 3.41 12.60 2.23
N VAL A 156 4.49 13.35 2.01
CA VAL A 156 4.74 14.03 0.73
C VAL A 156 4.66 13.05 -0.45
N GLY A 157 3.99 13.48 -1.50
CA GLY A 157 3.82 12.71 -2.73
C GLY A 157 2.68 11.70 -2.72
N TYR A 158 2.18 11.26 -1.56
CA TYR A 158 1.08 10.30 -1.46
C TYR A 158 -0.32 10.94 -1.56
N SER A 159 -0.49 12.19 -1.07
CA SER A 159 -1.80 12.88 -1.03
C SER A 159 -2.45 13.12 -2.39
N ILE A 160 -1.68 13.07 -3.46
CA ILE A 160 -2.15 13.28 -4.84
C ILE A 160 -2.35 11.96 -5.60
N LEU A 161 -2.02 10.83 -4.98
CA LEU A 161 -2.15 9.51 -5.57
C LEU A 161 -3.52 8.92 -5.25
N ASN A 162 -4.01 8.09 -6.17
CA ASN A 162 -5.21 7.29 -5.96
C ASN A 162 -4.88 5.84 -6.30
N PRO A 163 -4.93 4.90 -5.32
CA PRO A 163 -4.75 3.49 -5.61
C PRO A 163 -5.83 2.99 -6.56
N SER A 164 -5.51 1.97 -7.35
CA SER A 164 -6.53 1.33 -8.18
C SER A 164 -7.46 0.47 -7.32
N ASP A 165 -8.77 0.59 -7.53
CA ASP A 165 -9.77 -0.26 -6.91
C ASP A 165 -9.61 -1.72 -7.34
N VAL A 166 -10.06 -2.64 -6.47
CA VAL A 166 -10.02 -4.08 -6.73
C VAL A 166 -11.41 -4.57 -7.10
N ASN A 167 -11.56 -5.02 -8.35
CA ASN A 167 -12.84 -5.50 -8.88
C ASN A 167 -12.98 -7.01 -8.67
N LEU A 168 -14.18 -7.43 -8.26
CA LEU A 168 -14.54 -8.83 -8.07
C LEU A 168 -16.05 -9.01 -8.24
N TYR A 169 -16.53 -10.23 -8.02
CA TYR A 169 -17.96 -10.53 -8.00
C TYR A 169 -18.29 -11.49 -6.85
N ASN A 170 -19.53 -11.43 -6.38
CA ASN A 170 -20.12 -12.38 -5.45
C ASN A 170 -20.82 -13.48 -6.25
N VAL A 171 -20.59 -14.73 -5.92
CA VAL A 171 -21.24 -15.87 -6.58
C VAL A 171 -22.59 -16.11 -5.94
N ASP A 172 -23.65 -15.99 -6.72
CA ASP A 172 -25.02 -16.33 -6.33
C ASP A 172 -25.16 -17.82 -5.99
N SER A 173 -25.69 -18.11 -4.82
CA SER A 173 -25.98 -19.46 -4.34
C SER A 173 -27.46 -19.80 -4.35
N ASP A 174 -28.32 -18.84 -4.66
CA ASP A 174 -29.75 -19.00 -4.62
C ASP A 174 -30.34 -19.58 -5.90
N SER A 175 -31.42 -20.29 -5.73
CA SER A 175 -32.17 -20.87 -6.84
C SER A 175 -33.67 -20.70 -6.63
N PRO A 176 -34.44 -20.25 -7.64
CA PRO A 176 -35.86 -20.16 -7.52
C PRO A 176 -36.48 -21.54 -7.24
N GLY A 177 -37.37 -21.60 -6.26
CA GLY A 177 -38.01 -22.87 -5.90
C GLY A 177 -39.29 -22.68 -5.13
N TYR A 178 -40.01 -23.78 -4.97
CA TYR A 178 -41.20 -23.84 -4.15
C TYR A 178 -41.04 -24.89 -3.07
N TYR A 179 -41.35 -24.52 -1.85
CA TYR A 179 -41.45 -25.48 -0.76
C TYR A 179 -42.92 -25.95 -0.64
N VAL A 180 -43.13 -27.26 -0.80
CA VAL A 180 -44.44 -27.87 -0.60
C VAL A 180 -44.36 -28.70 0.68
N SER A 181 -45.13 -28.30 1.69
CA SER A 181 -45.25 -29.09 2.93
C SER A 181 -45.91 -30.44 2.67
N SER A 182 -45.56 -31.42 3.50
CA SER A 182 -46.30 -32.70 3.49
C SER A 182 -47.78 -32.50 3.79
N VAL A 183 -48.64 -33.35 3.19
CA VAL A 183 -50.06 -33.36 3.46
C VAL A 183 -50.29 -33.64 4.94
N SER A 184 -51.16 -32.91 5.58
CA SER A 184 -51.44 -33.01 7.01
C SER A 184 -52.20 -34.27 7.43
N GLY A 185 -52.73 -35.03 6.47
CA GLY A 185 -53.47 -36.26 6.70
C GLY A 185 -54.33 -36.66 5.48
N ASP A 186 -54.98 -37.79 5.60
CA ASP A 186 -55.89 -38.32 4.59
C ASP A 186 -57.21 -37.49 4.58
N THR A 187 -57.87 -37.45 3.43
CA THR A 187 -59.21 -36.89 3.30
C THR A 187 -60.25 -38.00 3.43
N ASP A 188 -61.31 -37.74 4.21
CA ASP A 188 -62.45 -38.63 4.33
C ASP A 188 -63.54 -38.31 3.30
N GLU A 189 -64.14 -39.32 2.72
CA GLU A 189 -65.32 -39.18 1.93
C GLU A 189 -66.54 -39.14 2.87
N MET A 190 -66.97 -37.91 3.15
CA MET A 190 -68.22 -37.79 3.93
C MET A 190 -69.40 -38.09 3.08
N ALA A 191 -70.20 -39.02 3.49
CA ALA A 191 -71.46 -39.45 2.88
C ALA A 191 -72.58 -38.43 3.10
#